data_1d03bfaf9f09d7b76a36de6d3867402b
#
_entry.id   1d03bfaf9f09d7b76a36de6d3867402b
#
_cell.length_a   1.000
_cell.length_b   1.000
_cell.length_c   1.000
_cell.angle_alpha   90.00
_cell.angle_beta   90.00
_cell.angle_gamma   90.00
#
_symmetry.space_group_name_H-M   'P 1'
#
loop_
_entity.id
_entity.type
_entity.pdbx_description
1 polymer ?
#
loop_
_entity_poly.entity_id
_entity_poly.type
_entity_poly.pdbx_seq_one_letter_code
_entity_poly.pdbx_strand_id
1 'polypeptide(L)'
;MMLFRKKRLFMALIFIAGSTGAGFIAFRNAGTTEHPVQIMSSGPVKPDNSLLTHRIIMTDQHYGLTSDEEVQAALSNTRFVLSEIKKQCSSTRNTGQFLQCANNILGEHFSYQETALASAGYSRKISDCDLNVFLLLDAARLLNRKINIVHAPGHAFIAYTDENGLPQFWETIEPDNHGQPAQLWTSAYAKTLHPFFYTPQPENKIEDIYRLFILGKLPENARTRLLSVLDETLHDNPLYLSAYYGNKKNINQEDVNHLLYLLQKDTYSFDKKIIAARFFNKNENYQQAKQLLNSIPEHQCTGKCLEEKAKHSIKHKIYWFLFKNGKYKSEYMIEERITSISDIIKTILLSFFSVLIYNSRKEIAATYNNIRRKCIHHIK
;
A
#
# COMPACT_ATOMS: atom_id res chain seq x y z
N MET A 1 0.35 -2.72 30.89
CA MET A 1 0.07 -1.79 29.79
C MET A 1 0.42 -0.33 30.10
N MET A 2 1.34 -0.05 31.02
CA MET A 2 1.73 1.32 31.43
C MET A 2 3.22 1.66 31.20
N LEU A 3 4.04 0.73 30.70
CA LEU A 3 5.48 0.96 30.53
C LEU A 3 5.88 1.46 29.12
N PHE A 4 5.01 1.34 28.12
CA PHE A 4 5.33 1.74 26.73
C PHE A 4 5.10 3.23 26.42
N ARG A 5 4.35 3.97 27.27
CA ARG A 5 4.09 5.40 27.05
C ARG A 5 5.25 6.33 27.49
N LYS A 6 6.13 5.88 28.37
CA LYS A 6 7.24 6.73 28.86
C LYS A 6 8.45 6.81 27.94
N LYS A 7 8.67 5.84 27.06
CA LYS A 7 9.80 5.87 26.11
C LYS A 7 9.62 6.83 24.93
N ARG A 8 8.38 7.13 24.52
CA ARG A 8 8.13 8.08 23.42
C ARG A 8 8.24 9.56 23.83
N LEU A 9 8.06 9.86 25.10
CA LEU A 9 8.21 11.24 25.61
C LEU A 9 9.67 11.64 25.81
N PHE A 10 10.56 10.67 26.03
CA PHE A 10 11.98 10.94 26.24
C PHE A 10 12.76 11.17 24.93
N MET A 11 12.30 10.63 23.81
CA MET A 11 12.92 10.90 22.50
C MET A 11 12.52 12.26 21.89
N ALA A 12 11.37 12.81 22.25
CA ALA A 12 10.94 14.12 21.75
C ALA A 12 11.67 15.29 22.43
N LEU A 13 12.26 15.10 23.62
CA LEU A 13 12.99 16.14 24.34
C LEU A 13 14.49 16.23 23.98
N ILE A 14 15.06 15.22 23.32
CA ILE A 14 16.46 15.23 22.88
C ILE A 14 16.63 16.00 21.56
N PHE A 15 15.57 16.18 20.76
CA PHE A 15 15.64 16.88 19.46
C PHE A 15 15.53 18.41 19.56
N ILE A 16 15.19 18.97 20.71
CA ILE A 16 15.02 20.44 20.87
C ILE A 16 16.28 21.13 21.47
N ALA A 17 17.25 20.37 21.99
CA ALA A 17 18.45 20.92 22.63
C ALA A 17 19.71 20.93 21.75
N GLY A 18 19.63 20.57 20.46
CA GLY A 18 20.77 20.35 19.58
C GLY A 18 21.03 21.40 18.48
N SER A 19 20.31 22.51 18.43
CA SER A 19 20.37 23.45 17.28
C SER A 19 21.04 24.80 17.55
N THR A 20 21.97 24.88 18.50
CA THR A 20 22.84 26.06 18.62
C THR A 20 24.27 25.62 18.97
N GLY A 21 25.05 25.33 17.95
CA GLY A 21 26.48 25.03 18.10
C GLY A 21 27.12 24.74 16.76
N ALA A 22 27.62 25.77 16.09
CA ALA A 22 28.47 25.61 14.91
C ALA A 22 29.76 24.89 15.32
N GLY A 23 29.87 23.61 14.98
CA GLY A 23 31.10 22.84 15.09
C GLY A 23 31.44 22.20 13.75
N PHE A 24 32.44 22.74 13.08
CA PHE A 24 33.07 22.13 11.92
C PHE A 24 33.65 20.76 12.32
N ILE A 25 33.00 19.67 11.95
CA ILE A 25 33.61 18.34 11.98
C ILE A 25 34.08 18.04 10.56
N ALA A 26 35.40 18.05 10.39
CA ALA A 26 36.05 17.58 9.19
C ALA A 26 35.74 16.06 9.01
N PHE A 27 34.92 15.73 8.03
CA PHE A 27 34.78 14.36 7.58
C PHE A 27 36.12 13.92 6.93
N ARG A 28 36.84 13.08 7.61
CA ARG A 28 37.91 12.29 7.00
C ARG A 28 37.23 11.36 5.97
N ASN A 29 37.59 11.54 4.70
CA ASN A 29 37.32 10.62 3.62
C ASN A 29 37.86 9.23 4.00
N ALA A 30 37.01 8.33 4.47
CA ALA A 30 37.26 6.91 4.38
C ALA A 30 37.10 6.56 2.90
N GLY A 31 38.19 6.26 2.23
CA GLY A 31 38.18 5.85 0.84
C GLY A 31 37.36 4.57 0.70
N THR A 32 36.14 4.71 0.19
CA THR A 32 35.44 3.59 -0.42
C THR A 32 36.19 3.28 -1.71
N THR A 33 36.89 2.15 -1.71
CA THR A 33 37.38 1.53 -2.95
C THR A 33 36.16 1.17 -3.77
N GLU A 34 35.71 2.10 -4.60
CA GLU A 34 34.81 1.79 -5.70
C GLU A 34 35.56 0.82 -6.61
N HIS A 35 35.19 -0.46 -6.53
CA HIS A 35 35.53 -1.38 -7.59
C HIS A 35 34.89 -0.84 -8.86
N PRO A 36 35.66 -0.54 -9.92
CA PRO A 36 35.09 -0.11 -11.18
C PRO A 36 34.17 -1.24 -11.66
N VAL A 37 32.86 -1.00 -11.65
CA VAL A 37 31.90 -1.84 -12.36
C VAL A 37 32.34 -1.77 -13.80
N GLN A 38 32.94 -2.84 -14.33
CA GLN A 38 33.16 -3.01 -15.75
C GLN A 38 31.78 -2.91 -16.42
N ILE A 39 31.48 -1.73 -16.94
CA ILE A 39 30.39 -1.54 -17.90
C ILE A 39 30.85 -2.26 -19.13
N MET A 40 30.52 -3.56 -19.22
CA MET A 40 30.53 -4.24 -20.49
C MET A 40 29.56 -3.46 -21.38
N SER A 41 30.07 -2.79 -22.41
CA SER A 41 29.32 -2.15 -23.46
C SER A 41 28.71 -3.26 -24.36
N SER A 42 27.82 -4.05 -23.77
CA SER A 42 26.92 -4.90 -24.54
C SER A 42 25.82 -4.00 -25.09
N GLY A 43 25.57 -4.07 -26.39
CA GLY A 43 24.44 -3.35 -27.01
C GLY A 43 23.12 -3.63 -26.28
N PRO A 44 22.03 -2.97 -26.67
CA PRO A 44 20.76 -3.04 -25.95
C PRO A 44 20.36 -4.48 -25.67
N VAL A 45 19.96 -4.75 -24.42
CA VAL A 45 19.53 -6.07 -23.96
C VAL A 45 18.22 -6.42 -24.66
N LYS A 46 18.23 -7.47 -25.49
CA LYS A 46 17.02 -7.94 -26.16
C LYS A 46 16.13 -8.68 -25.15
N PRO A 47 14.82 -8.40 -25.11
CA PRO A 47 13.89 -9.16 -24.27
C PRO A 47 13.87 -10.64 -24.71
N ASP A 48 13.81 -11.53 -23.71
CA ASP A 48 13.60 -12.96 -23.91
C ASP A 48 12.15 -13.30 -23.59
N ASN A 49 11.36 -13.56 -24.60
CA ASN A 49 9.92 -13.83 -24.46
C ASN A 49 9.62 -15.15 -23.73
N SER A 50 10.61 -16.01 -23.52
CA SER A 50 10.43 -17.20 -22.67
C SER A 50 10.36 -16.84 -21.18
N LEU A 51 10.88 -15.66 -20.77
CA LEU A 51 10.87 -15.19 -19.40
C LEU A 51 9.63 -14.34 -19.10
N LEU A 52 8.92 -14.70 -18.03
CA LEU A 52 7.74 -13.96 -17.55
C LEU A 52 8.10 -12.52 -17.18
N THR A 53 9.21 -12.32 -16.44
CA THR A 53 9.68 -11.01 -16.03
C THR A 53 9.92 -10.08 -17.23
N HIS A 54 10.50 -10.61 -18.32
CA HIS A 54 10.73 -9.81 -19.53
C HIS A 54 9.40 -9.45 -20.22
N ARG A 55 8.44 -10.38 -20.32
CA ARG A 55 7.12 -10.09 -20.92
C ARG A 55 6.35 -9.03 -20.11
N ILE A 56 6.46 -9.08 -18.78
CA ILE A 56 5.83 -8.10 -17.87
C ILE A 56 6.49 -6.71 -18.02
N ILE A 57 7.83 -6.63 -18.09
CA ILE A 57 8.54 -5.37 -18.37
C ILE A 57 8.12 -4.78 -19.72
N MET A 58 8.02 -5.63 -20.75
CA MET A 58 7.57 -5.20 -22.08
C MET A 58 6.08 -4.80 -22.09
N THR A 59 5.27 -5.32 -21.19
CA THR A 59 3.88 -4.86 -20.98
C THR A 59 3.86 -3.40 -20.53
N ASP A 60 4.70 -2.99 -19.59
CA ASP A 60 4.80 -1.59 -19.16
C ASP A 60 5.19 -0.67 -20.33
N GLN A 61 6.15 -1.10 -21.15
CA GLN A 61 6.56 -0.35 -22.34
C GLN A 61 5.43 -0.26 -23.38
N HIS A 62 4.72 -1.36 -23.63
CA HIS A 62 3.59 -1.40 -24.56
C HIS A 62 2.50 -0.39 -24.21
N TYR A 63 2.24 -0.19 -22.92
CA TYR A 63 1.27 0.78 -22.43
C TYR A 63 1.84 2.21 -22.23
N GLY A 64 3.11 2.44 -22.60
CA GLY A 64 3.75 3.76 -22.46
C GLY A 64 3.96 4.22 -21.03
N LEU A 65 4.14 3.27 -20.11
CA LEU A 65 4.25 3.55 -18.66
C LEU A 65 5.71 3.69 -18.20
N THR A 66 6.68 3.47 -19.08
CA THR A 66 8.11 3.43 -18.76
C THR A 66 8.93 3.95 -19.95
N SER A 67 10.15 4.43 -19.70
CA SER A 67 11.08 4.83 -20.72
C SER A 67 11.90 3.65 -21.24
N ASP A 68 12.52 3.82 -22.41
CA ASP A 68 13.41 2.78 -23.00
C ASP A 68 14.61 2.52 -22.08
N GLU A 69 15.14 3.54 -21.42
CA GLU A 69 16.24 3.42 -20.46
C GLU A 69 15.84 2.58 -19.24
N GLU A 70 14.65 2.81 -18.69
CA GLU A 70 14.14 2.00 -17.58
C GLU A 70 13.92 0.55 -18.03
N VAL A 71 13.40 0.31 -19.23
CA VAL A 71 13.24 -1.04 -19.79
C VAL A 71 14.60 -1.73 -19.88
N GLN A 72 15.62 -1.08 -20.46
CA GLN A 72 16.95 -1.67 -20.61
C GLN A 72 17.60 -1.98 -19.26
N ALA A 73 17.47 -1.08 -18.29
CA ALA A 73 17.96 -1.31 -16.94
C ALA A 73 17.23 -2.49 -16.26
N ALA A 74 15.91 -2.57 -16.38
CA ALA A 74 15.11 -3.65 -15.80
C ALA A 74 15.47 -5.02 -16.42
N LEU A 75 15.55 -5.10 -17.76
CA LEU A 75 15.96 -6.31 -18.46
C LEU A 75 17.39 -6.75 -18.08
N SER A 76 18.31 -5.80 -17.93
CA SER A 76 19.69 -6.07 -17.51
C SER A 76 19.76 -6.62 -16.09
N ASN A 77 19.09 -5.96 -15.14
CA ASN A 77 19.10 -6.36 -13.73
C ASN A 77 18.43 -7.72 -13.52
N THR A 78 17.27 -7.99 -14.14
CA THR A 78 16.61 -9.29 -14.03
C THR A 78 17.45 -10.41 -14.64
N ARG A 79 18.04 -10.19 -15.81
CA ARG A 79 18.94 -11.17 -16.45
C ARG A 79 20.16 -11.46 -15.58
N PHE A 80 20.76 -10.44 -14.98
CA PHE A 80 21.90 -10.60 -14.08
C PHE A 80 21.52 -11.49 -12.89
N VAL A 81 20.44 -11.19 -12.18
CA VAL A 81 20.02 -11.97 -11.01
C VAL A 81 19.64 -13.40 -11.39
N LEU A 82 18.93 -13.60 -12.50
CA LEU A 82 18.61 -14.94 -13.00
C LEU A 82 19.89 -15.75 -13.34
N SER A 83 20.93 -15.09 -13.87
CA SER A 83 22.20 -15.75 -14.14
C SER A 83 22.93 -16.17 -12.85
N GLU A 84 22.92 -15.31 -11.83
CA GLU A 84 23.51 -15.62 -10.51
C GLU A 84 22.74 -16.76 -9.83
N ILE A 85 21.41 -16.74 -9.84
CA ILE A 85 20.59 -17.84 -9.32
C ILE A 85 20.90 -19.14 -10.06
N LYS A 86 20.95 -19.12 -11.40
CA LYS A 86 21.29 -20.29 -12.19
C LYS A 86 22.66 -20.84 -11.83
N LYS A 87 23.65 -19.98 -11.65
CA LYS A 87 25.03 -20.36 -11.31
C LYS A 87 25.14 -20.95 -9.92
N GLN A 88 24.53 -20.31 -8.91
CA GLN A 88 24.74 -20.66 -7.51
C GLN A 88 23.76 -21.72 -7.00
N CYS A 89 22.52 -21.75 -7.52
CA CYS A 89 21.46 -22.62 -7.01
C CYS A 89 21.24 -23.91 -7.84
N SER A 90 22.01 -24.13 -8.90
CA SER A 90 21.88 -25.33 -9.76
C SER A 90 22.11 -26.65 -9.03
N SER A 91 22.96 -26.64 -7.97
CA SER A 91 23.31 -27.84 -7.19
C SER A 91 22.34 -28.12 -6.04
N THR A 92 21.30 -27.33 -5.84
CA THR A 92 20.32 -27.56 -4.77
C THR A 92 19.55 -28.86 -5.00
N ARG A 93 19.34 -29.63 -3.91
CA ARG A 93 18.78 -30.99 -3.99
C ARG A 93 17.27 -30.95 -4.27
N ASN A 94 16.55 -30.07 -3.59
CA ASN A 94 15.10 -29.98 -3.64
C ASN A 94 14.58 -28.56 -3.89
N THR A 95 13.27 -28.42 -4.11
CA THR A 95 12.64 -27.15 -4.44
C THR A 95 12.69 -26.16 -3.27
N GLY A 96 12.54 -26.62 -2.02
CA GLY A 96 12.67 -25.72 -0.85
C GLY A 96 14.07 -25.12 -0.70
N GLN A 97 15.11 -25.96 -0.86
CA GLN A 97 16.51 -25.47 -0.87
C GLN A 97 16.79 -24.54 -2.04
N PHE A 98 16.21 -24.83 -3.22
CA PHE A 98 16.30 -23.92 -4.35
C PHE A 98 15.67 -22.57 -4.05
N LEU A 99 14.45 -22.56 -3.51
CA LEU A 99 13.75 -21.31 -3.14
C LEU A 99 14.53 -20.50 -2.13
N GLN A 100 15.10 -21.15 -1.09
CA GLN A 100 15.95 -20.47 -0.11
C GLN A 100 17.18 -19.85 -0.78
N CYS A 101 17.89 -20.60 -1.63
CA CYS A 101 19.07 -20.13 -2.35
C CYS A 101 18.70 -18.95 -3.28
N ALA A 102 17.68 -19.12 -4.10
CA ALA A 102 17.27 -18.13 -5.10
C ALA A 102 16.74 -16.85 -4.45
N ASN A 103 15.96 -16.98 -3.37
CA ASN A 103 15.44 -15.82 -2.66
C ASN A 103 16.52 -15.05 -1.90
N ASN A 104 17.53 -15.74 -1.34
CA ASN A 104 18.69 -15.06 -0.74
C ASN A 104 19.41 -14.19 -1.77
N ILE A 105 19.70 -14.72 -2.97
CA ILE A 105 20.33 -13.94 -4.05
C ILE A 105 19.41 -12.78 -4.47
N LEU A 106 18.09 -13.00 -4.52
CA LEU A 106 17.14 -11.94 -4.83
C LEU A 106 17.23 -10.82 -3.79
N GLY A 107 17.21 -11.13 -2.49
CA GLY A 107 17.33 -10.16 -1.40
C GLY A 107 18.67 -9.41 -1.35
N GLU A 108 19.76 -10.03 -1.84
CA GLU A 108 21.06 -9.35 -1.99
C GLU A 108 21.06 -8.28 -3.11
N HIS A 109 20.19 -8.42 -4.11
CA HIS A 109 20.18 -7.55 -5.29
C HIS A 109 18.98 -6.62 -5.38
N PHE A 110 17.85 -6.97 -4.77
CA PHE A 110 16.63 -6.18 -4.73
C PHE A 110 16.20 -5.91 -3.29
N SER A 111 16.03 -4.64 -2.94
CA SER A 111 15.42 -4.26 -1.67
C SER A 111 13.89 -4.31 -1.74
N TYR A 112 13.23 -4.67 -0.63
CA TYR A 112 11.78 -4.66 -0.57
C TYR A 112 11.22 -3.23 -0.60
N GLN A 113 10.38 -2.96 -1.56
CA GLN A 113 9.58 -1.74 -1.64
C GLN A 113 8.37 -1.97 -2.54
N GLU A 114 7.18 -1.59 -2.09
CA GLU A 114 6.00 -1.61 -2.94
C GLU A 114 6.20 -0.79 -4.20
N THR A 115 5.87 -1.37 -5.35
CA THR A 115 5.98 -0.73 -6.66
C THR A 115 4.83 -1.14 -7.56
N ALA A 116 4.30 -0.19 -8.33
CA ALA A 116 3.17 -0.43 -9.20
C ALA A 116 3.56 -0.95 -10.61
N LEU A 117 4.84 -0.84 -10.98
CA LEU A 117 5.35 -1.20 -12.31
C LEU A 117 6.59 -2.08 -12.19
N ALA A 118 6.61 -3.16 -12.94
CA ALA A 118 7.75 -4.09 -12.97
C ALA A 118 9.00 -3.43 -13.57
N SER A 119 8.85 -2.65 -14.63
CA SER A 119 9.95 -1.89 -15.24
C SER A 119 10.61 -0.94 -14.24
N ALA A 120 9.81 -0.16 -13.51
CA ALA A 120 10.31 0.77 -12.50
C ALA A 120 10.94 0.04 -11.29
N GLY A 121 10.34 -1.07 -10.85
CA GLY A 121 10.86 -1.90 -9.76
C GLY A 121 12.22 -2.47 -10.12
N TYR A 122 12.29 -3.27 -11.15
CA TYR A 122 13.52 -3.95 -11.54
C TYR A 122 14.63 -2.99 -11.99
N SER A 123 14.31 -1.85 -12.63
CA SER A 123 15.31 -0.85 -13.02
C SER A 123 16.01 -0.23 -11.82
N ARG A 124 15.27 0.02 -10.73
CA ARG A 124 15.76 0.62 -9.48
C ARG A 124 16.26 -0.38 -8.46
N LYS A 125 16.26 -1.66 -8.81
CA LYS A 125 16.61 -2.77 -7.89
C LYS A 125 15.74 -2.81 -6.64
N ILE A 126 14.45 -2.57 -6.82
CA ILE A 126 13.42 -2.77 -5.79
C ILE A 126 12.39 -3.79 -6.28
N SER A 127 11.80 -4.52 -5.35
CA SER A 127 10.75 -5.51 -5.67
C SER A 127 9.78 -5.66 -4.51
N ASP A 128 8.57 -6.09 -4.85
CA ASP A 128 7.53 -6.46 -3.88
C ASP A 128 7.18 -7.94 -4.01
N CYS A 129 6.10 -8.37 -3.37
CA CYS A 129 5.71 -9.78 -3.37
C CYS A 129 5.46 -10.33 -4.79
N ASP A 130 4.79 -9.57 -5.67
CA ASP A 130 4.48 -10.01 -7.02
C ASP A 130 5.75 -10.11 -7.87
N LEU A 131 6.60 -9.07 -7.85
CA LEU A 131 7.85 -9.03 -8.61
C LEU A 131 8.83 -10.12 -8.17
N ASN A 132 8.92 -10.40 -6.87
CA ASN A 132 9.73 -11.51 -6.36
C ASN A 132 9.24 -12.84 -6.91
N VAL A 133 7.93 -13.08 -6.89
CA VAL A 133 7.34 -14.33 -7.40
C VAL A 133 7.61 -14.47 -8.90
N PHE A 134 7.45 -13.42 -9.70
CA PHE A 134 7.69 -13.48 -11.15
C PHE A 134 9.15 -13.86 -11.48
N LEU A 135 10.10 -13.27 -10.77
CA LEU A 135 11.53 -13.58 -10.95
C LEU A 135 11.85 -15.01 -10.52
N LEU A 136 11.29 -15.48 -9.40
CA LEU A 136 11.49 -16.84 -8.92
C LEU A 136 10.83 -17.89 -9.83
N LEU A 137 9.70 -17.58 -10.46
CA LEU A 137 9.09 -18.44 -11.48
C LEU A 137 10.03 -18.63 -12.69
N ASP A 138 10.65 -17.56 -13.17
CA ASP A 138 11.64 -17.65 -14.25
C ASP A 138 12.89 -18.42 -13.82
N ALA A 139 13.41 -18.15 -12.62
CA ALA A 139 14.55 -18.88 -12.06
C ALA A 139 14.28 -20.39 -11.92
N ALA A 140 13.08 -20.74 -11.44
CA ALA A 140 12.65 -22.13 -11.32
C ALA A 140 12.57 -22.83 -12.69
N ARG A 141 12.03 -22.15 -13.70
CA ARG A 141 11.96 -22.64 -15.06
C ARG A 141 13.36 -22.90 -15.63
N LEU A 142 14.31 -21.99 -15.44
CA LEU A 142 15.70 -22.13 -15.90
C LEU A 142 16.42 -23.33 -15.27
N LEU A 143 15.97 -23.78 -14.09
CA LEU A 143 16.53 -24.93 -13.37
C LEU A 143 15.60 -26.15 -13.34
N ASN A 144 14.56 -26.19 -14.20
CA ASN A 144 13.58 -27.28 -14.28
C ASN A 144 12.89 -27.59 -12.94
N ARG A 145 12.63 -26.56 -12.11
CA ARG A 145 11.87 -26.68 -10.87
C ARG A 145 10.41 -26.32 -11.10
N LYS A 146 9.49 -27.03 -10.44
CA LYS A 146 8.05 -26.75 -10.55
C LYS A 146 7.59 -25.95 -9.33
N ILE A 147 7.24 -24.71 -9.57
CA ILE A 147 6.61 -23.84 -8.60
C ILE A 147 5.45 -23.08 -9.26
N ASN A 148 4.53 -22.54 -8.47
CA ASN A 148 3.38 -21.81 -8.98
C ASN A 148 3.17 -20.56 -8.14
N ILE A 149 2.60 -19.52 -8.74
CA ILE A 149 2.11 -18.37 -7.98
C ILE A 149 0.81 -18.71 -7.27
N VAL A 150 0.66 -18.19 -6.07
CA VAL A 150 -0.56 -18.22 -5.28
C VAL A 150 -0.86 -16.80 -4.81
N HIS A 151 -2.12 -16.40 -4.90
CA HIS A 151 -2.58 -15.12 -4.35
C HIS A 151 -3.33 -15.33 -3.04
N ALA A 152 -3.07 -14.48 -2.06
CA ALA A 152 -3.95 -14.18 -0.94
C ALA A 152 -4.56 -12.78 -1.16
N PRO A 153 -5.61 -12.37 -0.43
CA PRO A 153 -6.08 -11.00 -0.49
C PRO A 153 -4.97 -9.99 -0.17
N GLY A 154 -4.55 -9.19 -1.19
CA GLY A 154 -3.48 -8.20 -1.07
C GLY A 154 -2.06 -8.75 -1.01
N HIS A 155 -1.82 -10.01 -1.38
CA HIS A 155 -0.51 -10.61 -1.29
C HIS A 155 -0.30 -11.73 -2.32
N ALA A 156 0.95 -11.95 -2.76
CA ALA A 156 1.35 -13.06 -3.60
C ALA A 156 2.55 -13.81 -2.99
N PHE A 157 2.57 -15.12 -3.18
CA PHE A 157 3.62 -16.00 -2.70
C PHE A 157 3.69 -17.26 -3.58
N ILE A 158 4.55 -18.22 -3.24
CA ILE A 158 4.79 -19.41 -4.06
C ILE A 158 4.19 -20.64 -3.42
N ALA A 159 3.58 -21.53 -4.24
CA ALA A 159 3.28 -22.91 -3.87
C ALA A 159 4.19 -23.87 -4.65
N TYR A 160 4.60 -24.94 -3.99
CA TYR A 160 5.34 -26.04 -4.59
C TYR A 160 4.99 -27.36 -3.91
N THR A 161 5.38 -28.46 -4.51
CA THR A 161 5.23 -29.80 -3.92
C THR A 161 6.61 -30.27 -3.45
N ASP A 162 6.70 -30.72 -2.21
CA ASP A 162 7.95 -31.26 -1.67
C ASP A 162 8.24 -32.68 -2.18
N GLU A 163 9.34 -33.27 -1.71
CA GLU A 163 9.80 -34.61 -2.11
C GLU A 163 8.83 -35.73 -1.68
N ASN A 164 8.01 -35.47 -0.68
CA ASN A 164 7.00 -36.40 -0.17
C ASN A 164 5.64 -36.25 -0.88
N GLY A 165 5.55 -35.37 -1.87
CA GLY A 165 4.31 -35.05 -2.56
C GLY A 165 3.37 -34.12 -1.80
N LEU A 166 3.83 -33.49 -0.70
CA LEU A 166 3.04 -32.59 0.12
C LEU A 166 3.09 -31.15 -0.41
N PRO A 167 1.96 -30.44 -0.45
CA PRO A 167 1.93 -29.03 -0.83
C PRO A 167 2.63 -28.18 0.23
N GLN A 168 3.52 -27.32 -0.22
CA GLN A 168 4.28 -26.37 0.59
C GLN A 168 4.07 -24.98 0.03
N PHE A 169 4.25 -23.98 0.91
CA PHE A 169 4.14 -22.56 0.55
C PHE A 169 5.40 -21.82 0.97
N TRP A 170 5.78 -20.82 0.15
CA TRP A 170 7.00 -20.04 0.35
C TRP A 170 6.68 -18.57 0.29
N GLU A 171 6.98 -17.84 1.38
CA GLU A 171 6.93 -16.39 1.47
C GLU A 171 8.18 -15.79 0.85
N THR A 172 8.03 -14.76 0.00
CA THR A 172 9.14 -14.24 -0.79
C THR A 172 9.75 -12.95 -0.26
N ILE A 173 9.02 -12.23 0.60
CA ILE A 173 9.43 -10.89 1.05
C ILE A 173 10.02 -10.87 2.46
N GLU A 174 9.86 -11.91 3.25
CA GLU A 174 10.34 -11.95 4.63
C GLU A 174 11.50 -12.94 4.82
N PRO A 175 12.50 -12.57 5.64
CA PRO A 175 12.84 -11.19 6.01
C PRO A 175 13.56 -10.48 4.84
N ASP A 176 13.30 -9.20 4.64
CA ASP A 176 14.01 -8.34 3.66
C ASP A 176 14.28 -8.99 2.29
N ASN A 177 13.27 -9.59 1.66
CA ASN A 177 13.36 -10.33 0.39
C ASN A 177 14.20 -11.62 0.41
N HIS A 178 14.57 -12.16 1.56
CA HIS A 178 15.32 -13.43 1.63
C HIS A 178 14.44 -14.69 1.64
N GLY A 179 13.16 -14.52 1.89
CA GLY A 179 12.14 -15.59 1.83
C GLY A 179 12.24 -16.63 2.95
N GLN A 180 11.10 -17.28 3.21
CA GLN A 180 10.98 -18.35 4.21
C GLN A 180 9.75 -19.21 3.93
N PRO A 181 9.62 -20.42 4.54
CA PRO A 181 8.37 -21.18 4.48
C PRO A 181 7.19 -20.37 5.01
N ALA A 182 6.11 -20.27 4.21
CA ALA A 182 4.91 -19.54 4.59
C ALA A 182 4.06 -20.31 5.58
N GLN A 183 3.57 -19.65 6.62
CA GLN A 183 2.69 -20.20 7.65
C GLN A 183 1.27 -19.64 7.50
N LEU A 184 0.48 -20.23 6.60
CA LEU A 184 -0.86 -19.74 6.22
C LEU A 184 -1.88 -19.66 7.35
N TRP A 185 -1.63 -20.33 8.49
CA TRP A 185 -2.50 -20.24 9.67
C TRP A 185 -2.29 -19.00 10.53
N THR A 186 -1.28 -18.21 10.24
CA THR A 186 -1.00 -16.96 10.98
C THR A 186 -1.96 -15.83 10.58
N SER A 187 -2.05 -14.79 11.40
CA SER A 187 -2.88 -13.62 11.11
C SER A 187 -2.35 -12.74 9.96
N ALA A 188 -1.15 -13.03 9.46
CA ALA A 188 -0.59 -12.35 8.29
C ALA A 188 -1.39 -12.63 7.01
N TYR A 189 -2.04 -13.80 6.95
CA TYR A 189 -2.83 -14.20 5.78
C TYR A 189 -4.32 -14.02 6.04
N ALA A 190 -4.98 -13.22 5.21
CA ALA A 190 -6.42 -13.01 5.29
C ALA A 190 -7.19 -14.29 4.95
N LYS A 191 -8.15 -14.67 5.80
CA LYS A 191 -8.99 -15.82 5.55
C LYS A 191 -10.07 -15.49 4.52
N THR A 192 -10.21 -16.31 3.49
CA THR A 192 -11.23 -16.16 2.45
C THR A 192 -11.76 -17.53 2.04
N LEU A 193 -13.01 -17.59 1.60
CA LEU A 193 -13.62 -18.78 1.03
C LEU A 193 -13.62 -18.79 -0.50
N HIS A 194 -13.08 -17.75 -1.13
CA HIS A 194 -13.04 -17.65 -2.58
C HIS A 194 -12.01 -18.62 -3.15
N PRO A 195 -12.37 -19.51 -4.07
CA PRO A 195 -11.51 -20.59 -4.56
C PRO A 195 -10.28 -20.13 -5.35
N PHE A 196 -10.25 -18.88 -5.81
CA PHE A 196 -9.08 -18.29 -6.46
C PHE A 196 -7.89 -18.13 -5.50
N PHE A 197 -8.16 -17.66 -4.28
CA PHE A 197 -7.11 -17.43 -3.32
C PHE A 197 -6.58 -18.76 -2.75
N TYR A 198 -5.31 -18.80 -2.42
CA TYR A 198 -4.59 -19.96 -1.90
C TYR A 198 -4.58 -21.17 -2.87
N THR A 199 -4.93 -20.93 -4.14
CA THR A 199 -4.90 -21.95 -5.20
C THR A 199 -3.81 -21.59 -6.21
N PRO A 200 -2.95 -22.54 -6.61
CA PRO A 200 -1.94 -22.31 -7.65
C PRO A 200 -2.57 -21.83 -8.95
N GLN A 201 -2.05 -20.72 -9.49
CA GLN A 201 -2.55 -20.15 -10.73
C GLN A 201 -1.72 -20.61 -11.93
N PRO A 202 -2.35 -20.87 -13.07
CA PRO A 202 -1.65 -21.22 -14.29
C PRO A 202 -0.91 -20.00 -14.87
N GLU A 203 0.26 -20.24 -15.43
CA GLU A 203 1.17 -19.19 -15.90
C GLU A 203 0.52 -18.26 -16.95
N ASN A 204 -0.30 -18.80 -17.83
CA ASN A 204 -0.97 -18.01 -18.87
C ASN A 204 -1.95 -16.94 -18.35
N LYS A 205 -2.34 -17.00 -17.06
CA LYS A 205 -3.17 -15.98 -16.44
C LYS A 205 -2.37 -14.92 -15.68
N ILE A 206 -1.08 -15.15 -15.42
CA ILE A 206 -0.27 -14.24 -14.60
C ILE A 206 -0.10 -12.88 -15.27
N GLU A 207 0.12 -12.85 -16.58
CA GLU A 207 0.25 -11.59 -17.32
C GLU A 207 -1.06 -10.79 -17.35
N ASP A 208 -2.21 -11.47 -17.44
CA ASP A 208 -3.51 -10.81 -17.38
C ASP A 208 -3.77 -10.25 -15.99
N ILE A 209 -3.37 -10.97 -14.92
CA ILE A 209 -3.45 -10.46 -13.56
C ILE A 209 -2.51 -9.25 -13.39
N TYR A 210 -1.29 -9.28 -13.92
CA TYR A 210 -0.40 -8.13 -13.89
C TYR A 210 -1.00 -6.90 -14.59
N ARG A 211 -1.69 -7.10 -15.72
CA ARG A 211 -2.40 -6.01 -16.42
C ARG A 211 -3.48 -5.36 -15.56
N LEU A 212 -4.09 -6.08 -14.60
CA LEU A 212 -5.00 -5.49 -13.63
C LEU A 212 -4.27 -4.52 -12.69
N PHE A 213 -3.04 -4.81 -12.30
CA PHE A 213 -2.26 -3.96 -11.37
C PHE A 213 -1.88 -2.62 -11.99
N ILE A 214 -1.60 -2.58 -13.29
CA ILE A 214 -1.25 -1.34 -14.00
C ILE A 214 -2.46 -0.50 -14.41
N LEU A 215 -3.70 -0.98 -14.27
CA LEU A 215 -4.91 -0.26 -14.71
C LEU A 215 -4.98 1.16 -14.15
N GLY A 216 -4.62 1.36 -12.89
CA GLY A 216 -4.65 2.66 -12.23
C GLY A 216 -3.69 3.70 -12.84
N LYS A 217 -2.70 3.26 -13.62
CA LYS A 217 -1.72 4.12 -14.30
C LYS A 217 -2.15 4.53 -15.70
N LEU A 218 -3.17 3.86 -16.26
CA LEU A 218 -3.62 4.10 -17.63
C LEU A 218 -4.63 5.24 -17.70
N PRO A 219 -4.64 6.01 -18.81
CA PRO A 219 -5.73 6.94 -19.10
C PRO A 219 -7.05 6.18 -19.28
N GLU A 220 -8.16 6.84 -19.02
CA GLU A 220 -9.50 6.24 -18.93
C GLU A 220 -9.88 5.38 -20.14
N ASN A 221 -9.63 5.87 -21.35
CA ASN A 221 -9.96 5.15 -22.59
C ASN A 221 -9.15 3.85 -22.76
N ALA A 222 -7.87 3.87 -22.38
CA ALA A 222 -7.01 2.68 -22.41
C ALA A 222 -7.44 1.67 -21.33
N ARG A 223 -7.77 2.16 -20.14
CA ARG A 223 -8.26 1.35 -19.02
C ARG A 223 -9.56 0.63 -19.35
N THR A 224 -10.53 1.33 -19.95
CA THR A 224 -11.80 0.74 -20.35
C THR A 224 -11.59 -0.37 -21.40
N ARG A 225 -10.73 -0.14 -22.39
CA ARG A 225 -10.40 -1.16 -23.40
C ARG A 225 -9.70 -2.36 -22.79
N LEU A 226 -8.75 -2.13 -21.89
CA LEU A 226 -8.03 -3.22 -21.24
C LEU A 226 -8.97 -4.07 -20.37
N LEU A 227 -9.88 -3.46 -19.61
CA LEU A 227 -10.89 -4.19 -18.85
C LEU A 227 -11.79 -5.05 -19.75
N SER A 228 -12.19 -4.54 -20.90
CA SER A 228 -12.99 -5.34 -21.86
C SER A 228 -12.22 -6.56 -22.40
N VAL A 229 -10.93 -6.43 -22.65
CA VAL A 229 -10.08 -7.57 -23.08
C VAL A 229 -9.89 -8.58 -21.96
N LEU A 230 -9.65 -8.11 -20.72
CA LEU A 230 -9.45 -8.97 -19.56
C LEU A 230 -10.73 -9.69 -19.11
N ASP A 231 -11.91 -9.19 -19.48
CA ASP A 231 -13.18 -9.85 -19.19
C ASP A 231 -13.25 -11.24 -19.83
N GLU A 232 -12.72 -11.42 -21.01
CA GLU A 232 -12.70 -12.72 -21.72
C GLU A 232 -11.95 -13.81 -20.95
N THR A 233 -10.93 -13.44 -20.19
CA THR A 233 -10.04 -14.39 -19.49
C THR A 233 -10.21 -14.42 -17.99
N LEU A 234 -10.71 -13.32 -17.39
CA LEU A 234 -10.74 -13.09 -15.96
C LEU A 234 -12.13 -12.72 -15.37
N HIS A 235 -13.24 -12.85 -16.11
CA HIS A 235 -14.58 -12.38 -15.70
C HIS A 235 -15.00 -12.83 -14.28
N ASP A 236 -14.65 -14.05 -13.86
CA ASP A 236 -14.93 -14.58 -12.51
C ASP A 236 -13.79 -14.36 -11.50
N ASN A 237 -12.68 -13.74 -11.93
CA ASN A 237 -11.54 -13.54 -11.06
C ASN A 237 -11.83 -12.42 -10.04
N PRO A 238 -11.64 -12.64 -8.72
CA PRO A 238 -11.95 -11.64 -7.69
C PRO A 238 -11.14 -10.35 -7.82
N LEU A 239 -9.92 -10.41 -8.36
CA LEU A 239 -9.08 -9.23 -8.63
C LEU A 239 -9.64 -8.43 -9.80
N TYR A 240 -10.08 -9.12 -10.89
CA TYR A 240 -10.73 -8.47 -12.02
C TYR A 240 -12.04 -7.79 -11.59
N LEU A 241 -12.89 -8.48 -10.83
CA LEU A 241 -14.15 -7.91 -10.36
C LEU A 241 -13.93 -6.68 -9.47
N SER A 242 -12.91 -6.69 -8.61
CA SER A 242 -12.51 -5.51 -7.81
C SER A 242 -12.06 -4.36 -8.71
N ALA A 243 -11.25 -4.62 -9.73
CA ALA A 243 -10.80 -3.63 -10.69
C ALA A 243 -11.95 -3.09 -11.55
N TYR A 244 -12.83 -3.96 -12.06
CA TYR A 244 -13.99 -3.60 -12.86
C TYR A 244 -14.92 -2.64 -12.12
N TYR A 245 -15.40 -3.04 -10.93
CA TYR A 245 -16.27 -2.21 -10.12
C TYR A 245 -15.58 -0.95 -9.58
N GLY A 246 -14.28 -1.05 -9.27
CA GLY A 246 -13.47 0.09 -8.84
C GLY A 246 -13.32 1.19 -9.90
N ASN A 247 -13.37 0.82 -11.17
CA ASN A 247 -13.28 1.74 -12.32
C ASN A 247 -14.62 2.16 -12.89
N LYS A 248 -15.72 1.53 -12.50
CA LYS A 248 -17.07 1.90 -12.97
C LYS A 248 -17.49 3.26 -12.38
N LYS A 249 -17.73 4.24 -13.24
CA LYS A 249 -18.10 5.62 -12.83
C LYS A 249 -19.41 5.68 -12.05
N ASN A 250 -20.40 4.95 -12.50
CA ASN A 250 -21.72 4.91 -11.91
C ASN A 250 -22.06 3.47 -11.52
N ILE A 251 -22.01 3.21 -10.24
CA ILE A 251 -22.49 1.97 -9.63
C ILE A 251 -23.99 2.11 -9.44
N ASN A 252 -24.76 1.16 -9.95
CA ASN A 252 -26.20 1.09 -9.78
C ASN A 252 -26.61 0.06 -8.71
N GLN A 253 -27.91 -0.11 -8.48
CA GLN A 253 -28.42 -1.05 -7.46
C GLN A 253 -28.13 -2.51 -7.81
N GLU A 254 -28.13 -2.87 -9.08
CA GLU A 254 -27.82 -4.22 -9.55
C GLU A 254 -26.35 -4.56 -9.29
N ASP A 255 -25.45 -3.62 -9.60
CA ASP A 255 -24.02 -3.74 -9.28
C ASP A 255 -23.79 -4.00 -7.79
N VAL A 256 -24.50 -3.24 -6.94
CA VAL A 256 -24.37 -3.39 -5.48
C VAL A 256 -24.92 -4.74 -5.01
N ASN A 257 -26.04 -5.18 -5.55
CA ASN A 257 -26.59 -6.51 -5.24
C ASN A 257 -25.59 -7.62 -5.61
N HIS A 258 -24.94 -7.50 -6.77
CA HIS A 258 -23.88 -8.42 -7.17
C HIS A 258 -22.65 -8.32 -6.25
N LEU A 259 -22.20 -7.11 -5.90
CA LEU A 259 -21.10 -6.94 -4.95
C LEU A 259 -21.41 -7.57 -3.59
N LEU A 260 -22.64 -7.40 -3.06
CA LEU A 260 -23.05 -8.01 -1.80
C LEU A 260 -23.11 -9.54 -1.90
N TYR A 261 -23.54 -10.10 -3.03
CA TYR A 261 -23.48 -11.55 -3.29
C TYR A 261 -22.05 -12.06 -3.30
N LEU A 262 -21.12 -11.35 -3.96
CA LEU A 262 -19.71 -11.70 -3.96
C LEU A 262 -19.11 -11.65 -2.55
N LEU A 263 -19.51 -10.67 -1.73
CA LEU A 263 -19.07 -10.52 -0.35
C LEU A 263 -19.53 -11.65 0.59
N GLN A 264 -20.60 -12.37 0.25
CA GLN A 264 -21.00 -13.56 0.99
C GLN A 264 -19.97 -14.71 0.81
N LYS A 265 -19.34 -14.78 -0.38
CA LYS A 265 -18.30 -15.78 -0.69
C LYS A 265 -16.90 -15.32 -0.28
N ASP A 266 -16.66 -14.03 -0.33
CA ASP A 266 -15.35 -13.40 -0.03
C ASP A 266 -15.52 -12.24 0.95
N THR A 267 -15.66 -12.57 2.22
CA THR A 267 -15.87 -11.59 3.30
C THR A 267 -14.67 -10.67 3.53
N TYR A 268 -13.50 -11.02 3.00
CA TYR A 268 -12.26 -10.26 3.13
C TYR A 268 -11.95 -9.37 1.92
N SER A 269 -12.85 -9.28 0.96
CA SER A 269 -12.68 -8.33 -0.17
C SER A 269 -12.99 -6.90 0.28
N PHE A 270 -11.98 -6.21 0.79
CA PHE A 270 -12.14 -4.85 1.31
C PHE A 270 -12.51 -3.87 0.22
N ASP A 271 -11.96 -4.03 -0.99
CA ASP A 271 -12.29 -3.18 -2.14
C ASP A 271 -13.79 -3.22 -2.49
N LYS A 272 -14.37 -4.43 -2.54
CA LYS A 272 -15.81 -4.59 -2.80
C LYS A 272 -16.66 -3.94 -1.69
N LYS A 273 -16.23 -4.07 -0.41
CA LYS A 273 -16.89 -3.39 0.71
C LYS A 273 -16.84 -1.88 0.57
N ILE A 274 -15.69 -1.32 0.19
CA ILE A 274 -15.52 0.13 0.01
C ILE A 274 -16.37 0.62 -1.16
N ILE A 275 -16.41 -0.11 -2.28
CA ILE A 275 -17.20 0.24 -3.46
C ILE A 275 -18.71 0.23 -3.12
N ALA A 276 -19.20 -0.83 -2.46
CA ALA A 276 -20.60 -0.90 -2.03
C ALA A 276 -20.94 0.19 -0.99
N ALA A 277 -20.05 0.45 -0.04
CA ALA A 277 -20.23 1.51 0.94
C ALA A 277 -20.28 2.90 0.29
N ARG A 278 -19.48 3.15 -0.75
CA ARG A 278 -19.54 4.40 -1.53
C ARG A 278 -20.90 4.61 -2.18
N PHE A 279 -21.48 3.55 -2.75
CA PHE A 279 -22.85 3.63 -3.30
C PHE A 279 -23.87 3.96 -2.21
N PHE A 280 -23.84 3.27 -1.07
CA PHE A 280 -24.74 3.54 0.05
C PHE A 280 -24.58 4.96 0.60
N ASN A 281 -23.35 5.46 0.70
CA ASN A 281 -23.07 6.84 1.11
C ASN A 281 -23.66 7.85 0.13
N LYS A 282 -23.53 7.60 -1.19
CA LYS A 282 -24.09 8.47 -2.24
C LYS A 282 -25.61 8.53 -2.18
N ASN A 283 -26.26 7.43 -1.80
CA ASN A 283 -27.72 7.31 -1.66
C ASN A 283 -28.20 7.53 -0.21
N GLU A 284 -27.38 8.16 0.64
CA GLU A 284 -27.70 8.54 2.03
C GLU A 284 -28.06 7.36 2.96
N ASN A 285 -27.80 6.12 2.53
CA ASN A 285 -27.96 4.93 3.35
C ASN A 285 -26.73 4.68 4.22
N TYR A 286 -26.48 5.62 5.14
CA TYR A 286 -25.27 5.62 5.97
C TYR A 286 -25.15 4.41 6.91
N GLN A 287 -26.27 3.79 7.29
CA GLN A 287 -26.23 2.62 8.17
C GLN A 287 -25.58 1.42 7.49
N GLN A 288 -25.98 1.10 6.26
CA GLN A 288 -25.38 0.00 5.50
C GLN A 288 -23.93 0.30 5.14
N ALA A 289 -23.62 1.53 4.73
CA ALA A 289 -22.24 1.92 4.48
C ALA A 289 -21.36 1.73 5.71
N LYS A 290 -21.82 2.18 6.89
CA LYS A 290 -21.08 2.04 8.17
C LYS A 290 -20.85 0.57 8.55
N GLN A 291 -21.85 -0.30 8.36
CA GLN A 291 -21.72 -1.73 8.63
C GLN A 291 -20.61 -2.37 7.79
N LEU A 292 -20.58 -2.09 6.49
CA LEU A 292 -19.54 -2.60 5.58
C LEU A 292 -18.16 -2.09 5.98
N LEU A 293 -18.01 -0.78 6.19
CA LEU A 293 -16.71 -0.17 6.52
C LEU A 293 -16.17 -0.58 7.89
N ASN A 294 -17.05 -0.80 8.89
CA ASN A 294 -16.64 -1.25 10.22
C ASN A 294 -16.21 -2.74 10.22
N SER A 295 -16.59 -3.51 9.21
CA SER A 295 -16.12 -4.88 9.05
C SER A 295 -14.72 -4.98 8.44
N ILE A 296 -14.10 -3.85 8.05
CA ILE A 296 -12.72 -3.77 7.58
C ILE A 296 -11.81 -3.54 8.80
N PRO A 297 -10.78 -4.37 9.04
CA PRO A 297 -9.83 -4.16 10.12
C PRO A 297 -9.18 -2.76 10.06
N GLU A 298 -8.95 -2.15 11.21
CA GLU A 298 -8.49 -0.76 11.29
C GLU A 298 -7.15 -0.54 10.57
N HIS A 299 -6.21 -1.48 10.73
CA HIS A 299 -4.89 -1.41 10.09
C HIS A 299 -4.93 -1.57 8.55
N GLN A 300 -6.05 -2.07 7.99
CA GLN A 300 -6.26 -2.23 6.54
C GLN A 300 -7.20 -1.16 5.96
N CYS A 301 -7.83 -0.37 6.82
CA CYS A 301 -8.70 0.72 6.39
C CYS A 301 -7.86 1.97 6.12
N THR A 302 -7.32 2.10 4.91
CA THR A 302 -6.48 3.22 4.46
C THR A 302 -7.13 3.95 3.28
N GLY A 303 -6.61 5.10 2.88
CA GLY A 303 -7.02 5.84 1.69
C GLY A 303 -8.54 5.95 1.54
N LYS A 304 -9.09 5.34 0.47
CA LYS A 304 -10.52 5.37 0.14
C LYS A 304 -11.44 4.84 1.25
N CYS A 305 -10.98 3.89 2.06
CA CYS A 305 -11.74 3.39 3.20
C CYS A 305 -11.92 4.47 4.28
N LEU A 306 -10.84 5.17 4.62
CA LEU A 306 -10.90 6.28 5.58
C LEU A 306 -11.74 7.44 5.06
N GLU A 307 -11.64 7.74 3.76
CA GLU A 307 -12.49 8.75 3.10
C GLU A 307 -13.98 8.42 3.24
N GLU A 308 -14.38 7.17 2.93
CA GLU A 308 -15.77 6.75 3.06
C GLU A 308 -16.24 6.72 4.52
N LYS A 309 -15.41 6.31 5.48
CA LYS A 309 -15.71 6.41 6.91
C LYS A 309 -15.86 7.85 7.38
N ALA A 310 -15.06 8.77 6.87
CA ALA A 310 -15.10 10.18 7.25
C ALA A 310 -16.47 10.83 6.92
N LYS A 311 -17.16 10.37 5.87
CA LYS A 311 -18.51 10.86 5.48
C LYS A 311 -19.55 10.69 6.59
N HIS A 312 -19.34 9.78 7.54
CA HIS A 312 -20.22 9.57 8.69
C HIS A 312 -19.86 10.45 9.90
N SER A 313 -18.69 11.09 9.90
CA SER A 313 -18.26 11.88 11.03
C SER A 313 -18.93 13.26 11.08
N ILE A 314 -19.18 13.74 12.28
CA ILE A 314 -19.66 15.12 12.50
C ILE A 314 -18.68 16.14 11.90
N LYS A 315 -17.36 15.86 12.01
CA LYS A 315 -16.31 16.71 11.42
C LYS A 315 -16.46 16.82 9.91
N HIS A 316 -16.75 15.72 9.21
CA HIS A 316 -16.96 15.75 7.77
C HIS A 316 -18.24 16.49 7.38
N LYS A 317 -19.32 16.33 8.13
CA LYS A 317 -20.59 17.07 7.91
C LYS A 317 -20.38 18.59 8.07
N ILE A 318 -19.63 19.00 9.10
CA ILE A 318 -19.26 20.41 9.29
C ILE A 318 -18.35 20.90 8.17
N TYR A 319 -17.37 20.10 7.77
CA TYR A 319 -16.50 20.43 6.63
C TYR A 319 -17.31 20.63 5.35
N TRP A 320 -18.19 19.69 4.99
CA TRP A 320 -19.05 19.81 3.82
C TRP A 320 -19.98 21.04 3.88
N PHE A 321 -20.55 21.31 5.03
CA PHE A 321 -21.40 22.48 5.22
C PHE A 321 -20.63 23.81 4.99
N LEU A 322 -19.42 23.90 5.51
CA LEU A 322 -18.59 25.12 5.41
C LEU A 322 -17.91 25.30 4.04
N PHE A 323 -17.65 24.23 3.31
CA PHE A 323 -16.80 24.25 2.11
C PHE A 323 -17.44 23.65 0.85
N LYS A 324 -18.74 23.43 0.86
CA LYS A 324 -19.51 22.82 -0.24
C LYS A 324 -19.30 23.48 -1.62
N ASN A 325 -18.86 24.71 -1.70
CA ASN A 325 -18.66 25.48 -2.94
C ASN A 325 -17.20 25.64 -3.37
N GLY A 326 -16.24 25.05 -2.66
CA GLY A 326 -14.84 25.13 -3.01
C GLY A 326 -14.40 23.97 -3.92
N LYS A 327 -14.04 24.28 -5.16
CA LYS A 327 -13.36 23.34 -6.07
C LYS A 327 -12.00 22.95 -5.49
N TYR A 328 -11.89 21.84 -4.79
CA TYR A 328 -10.59 21.30 -4.38
C TYR A 328 -10.41 19.87 -4.89
N LYS A 329 -9.49 19.74 -5.82
CA LYS A 329 -8.88 18.49 -6.29
C LYS A 329 -7.62 18.26 -5.45
N SER A 330 -7.61 17.30 -4.55
CA SER A 330 -6.53 16.33 -4.32
C SER A 330 -6.77 15.54 -3.03
N GLU A 331 -6.58 14.25 -3.11
CA GLU A 331 -6.83 13.28 -2.03
C GLU A 331 -5.90 13.49 -0.80
N TYR A 332 -4.72 14.05 -0.99
CA TYR A 332 -3.73 14.32 0.08
C TYR A 332 -4.06 15.52 0.98
N MET A 333 -4.87 16.45 0.52
CA MET A 333 -5.18 17.69 1.28
C MET A 333 -6.29 17.53 2.32
N ILE A 334 -7.00 16.39 2.34
CA ILE A 334 -8.14 16.20 3.26
C ILE A 334 -7.64 15.92 4.67
N GLU A 335 -6.58 15.13 4.83
CA GLU A 335 -6.05 14.75 6.14
C GLU A 335 -5.34 15.91 6.84
N GLU A 336 -4.52 16.67 6.11
CA GLU A 336 -3.86 17.88 6.61
C GLU A 336 -4.85 19.01 6.95
N ARG A 337 -5.95 19.13 6.20
CA ARG A 337 -6.99 20.15 6.48
C ARG A 337 -7.96 19.78 7.59
N ILE A 338 -8.22 18.48 7.83
CA ILE A 338 -9.02 18.05 8.98
C ILE A 338 -8.28 18.37 10.28
N THR A 339 -6.97 18.18 10.32
CA THR A 339 -6.14 18.61 11.47
C THR A 339 -6.13 20.12 11.61
N SER A 340 -5.96 20.87 10.52
CA SER A 340 -5.99 22.34 10.51
C SER A 340 -7.35 22.92 10.97
N ILE A 341 -8.47 22.34 10.53
CA ILE A 341 -9.81 22.76 10.99
C ILE A 341 -10.03 22.43 12.47
N SER A 342 -9.56 21.27 12.94
CA SER A 342 -9.57 20.93 14.37
C SER A 342 -8.80 21.97 15.19
N ASP A 343 -7.67 22.43 14.69
CA ASP A 343 -6.85 23.44 15.34
C ASP A 343 -7.47 24.83 15.27
N ILE A 344 -8.13 25.19 14.16
CA ILE A 344 -8.93 26.42 14.05
C ILE A 344 -10.09 26.40 15.07
N ILE A 345 -10.84 25.30 15.16
CA ILE A 345 -11.94 25.18 16.12
C ILE A 345 -11.41 25.26 17.56
N LYS A 346 -10.28 24.61 17.87
CA LYS A 346 -9.64 24.72 19.20
C LYS A 346 -9.23 26.16 19.48
N THR A 347 -8.66 26.86 18.49
CA THR A 347 -8.24 28.26 18.63
C THR A 347 -9.44 29.17 18.86
N ILE A 348 -10.55 28.97 18.14
CA ILE A 348 -11.80 29.73 18.33
C ILE A 348 -12.36 29.46 19.73
N LEU A 349 -12.41 28.20 20.17
CA LEU A 349 -12.89 27.85 21.51
C LEU A 349 -12.00 28.46 22.61
N LEU A 350 -10.69 28.35 22.46
CA LEU A 350 -9.73 28.96 23.40
C LEU A 350 -9.88 30.49 23.47
N SER A 351 -10.08 31.13 22.32
CA SER A 351 -10.32 32.58 22.26
C SER A 351 -11.64 32.95 22.92
N PHE A 352 -12.70 32.19 22.70
CA PHE A 352 -14.00 32.39 23.38
C PHE A 352 -13.91 32.20 24.87
N PHE A 353 -13.25 31.15 25.37
CA PHE A 353 -13.01 30.94 26.79
C PHE A 353 -12.14 32.06 27.40
N SER A 354 -11.14 32.54 26.68
CA SER A 354 -10.30 33.65 27.14
C SER A 354 -11.11 34.92 27.33
N VAL A 355 -12.04 35.26 26.42
CA VAL A 355 -12.94 36.38 26.51
C VAL A 355 -13.90 36.23 27.71
N LEU A 356 -14.46 35.03 27.92
CA LEU A 356 -15.31 34.74 29.07
C LEU A 356 -14.56 34.93 30.38
N ILE A 357 -13.34 34.41 30.51
CA ILE A 357 -12.49 34.56 31.70
C ILE A 357 -12.15 36.03 31.92
N TYR A 358 -11.83 36.76 30.86
CA TYR A 358 -11.54 38.21 30.98
C TYR A 358 -12.75 39.00 31.48
N ASN A 359 -13.95 38.75 30.92
CA ASN A 359 -15.17 39.41 31.34
C ASN A 359 -15.54 39.06 32.81
N SER A 360 -15.43 37.79 33.19
CA SER A 360 -15.66 37.37 34.57
C SER A 360 -14.69 38.03 35.55
N ARG A 361 -13.40 38.14 35.20
CA ARG A 361 -12.41 38.88 35.99
C ARG A 361 -12.76 40.36 36.16
N LYS A 362 -13.25 41.00 35.09
CA LYS A 362 -13.66 42.39 35.07
C LYS A 362 -14.88 42.62 35.99
N GLU A 363 -15.87 41.71 35.99
CA GLU A 363 -17.02 41.77 36.88
C GLU A 363 -16.63 41.55 38.36
N ILE A 364 -15.75 40.56 38.61
CA ILE A 364 -15.23 40.31 39.97
C ILE A 364 -14.46 41.55 40.48
N ALA A 365 -13.63 42.15 39.65
CA ALA A 365 -12.89 43.35 40.00
C ALA A 365 -13.84 44.57 40.29
N ALA A 366 -14.88 44.71 39.45
CA ALA A 366 -15.88 45.75 39.66
C ALA A 366 -16.66 45.54 40.97
N THR A 367 -17.05 44.29 41.27
CA THR A 367 -17.74 43.92 42.51
C THR A 367 -16.82 44.15 43.73
N TYR A 368 -15.57 43.73 43.66
CA TYR A 368 -14.56 43.98 44.69
C TYR A 368 -14.37 45.46 44.97
N ASN A 369 -14.23 46.29 43.95
CA ASN A 369 -14.10 47.74 44.11
C ASN A 369 -15.34 48.38 44.68
N ASN A 370 -16.54 47.87 44.38
CA ASN A 370 -17.81 48.35 44.93
C ASN A 370 -17.94 48.02 46.43
N ILE A 371 -17.55 46.80 46.81
CA ILE A 371 -17.51 46.36 48.21
C ILE A 371 -16.49 47.23 48.99
N ARG A 372 -15.29 47.43 48.43
CA ARG A 372 -14.27 48.25 49.06
C ARG A 372 -14.72 49.68 49.26
N ARG A 373 -15.43 50.31 48.32
CA ARG A 373 -16.00 51.64 48.46
C ARG A 373 -17.05 51.70 49.57
N LYS A 374 -17.92 50.70 49.69
CA LYS A 374 -18.95 50.62 50.79
C LYS A 374 -18.30 50.43 52.10
N CYS A 375 -17.27 49.63 52.29
CA CYS A 375 -16.55 49.46 53.54
C CYS A 375 -15.84 50.74 53.97
N ILE A 376 -15.30 51.56 53.10
CA ILE A 376 -14.65 52.84 53.45
C ILE A 376 -15.65 53.88 53.85
N HIS A 377 -16.90 53.84 53.38
CA HIS A 377 -17.96 54.80 53.81
C HIS A 377 -18.56 54.47 55.16
N HIS A 378 -18.37 53.26 55.74
CA HIS A 378 -18.86 52.89 57.05
C HIS A 378 -17.81 53.10 58.17
N ILE A 379 -16.61 53.52 57.83
CA ILE A 379 -15.52 53.77 58.81
C ILE A 379 -15.29 55.27 59.00
N LYS A 380 -16.05 56.13 58.37
CA LYS A 380 -16.13 57.56 58.67
C LYS A 380 -17.46 57.85 59.41
#